data_dff25615ada0911f3f0c5cae01aa4f52
#
_entry.id   dff25615ada0911f3f0c5cae01aa4f52
#
_cell.length_a   1.000
_cell.length_b   1.000
_cell.length_c   1.000
_cell.angle_alpha   90.00
_cell.angle_beta   90.00
_cell.angle_gamma   90.00
#
_symmetry.space_group_name_H-M   'P 1'
#
loop_
_entity.id
_entity.type
_entity.pdbx_description
1 polymer ?
#
loop_
_entity_poly.entity_id
_entity_poly.type
_entity_poly.pdbx_seq_one_letter_code
_entity_poly.pdbx_strand_id
1 'polypeptide(L)'
;MNTANLITAFSWGNYSPLNTLKVLDLACGSGRNGAWFAERGADVTFIDRNAEAFPALQEAFPHCDLLQADLESGALPALGQFDVVLVFNYLHRPLMPWITQRLAAGGLLFYETFNRAQAALGKPSNPEFLLQEAELLHTFAKLETLHYFEGKLINNNAQPQEKAQLIARNSAGFSD
;
A
#
# COMPACT_ATOMS: atom_id res chain seq x y z
N MET A 1 -16.17 -3.84 -4.94
CA MET A 1 -15.04 -4.52 -4.26
C MET A 1 -14.80 -3.85 -2.92
N ASN A 2 -14.43 -4.60 -1.88
CA ASN A 2 -14.30 -3.99 -0.55
C ASN A 2 -12.85 -3.50 -0.33
N THR A 3 -12.73 -2.25 0.05
CA THR A 3 -11.47 -1.63 0.53
C THR A 3 -10.93 -2.39 1.74
N ALA A 4 -9.60 -2.40 1.93
CA ALA A 4 -8.98 -3.05 3.08
C ALA A 4 -9.41 -2.39 4.40
N ASN A 5 -9.72 -3.21 5.41
CA ASN A 5 -10.10 -2.73 6.75
C ASN A 5 -9.04 -1.84 7.38
N LEU A 6 -7.77 -2.07 7.09
CA LEU A 6 -6.66 -1.25 7.57
C LEU A 6 -6.82 0.24 7.20
N ILE A 7 -7.40 0.52 6.03
CA ILE A 7 -7.68 1.88 5.57
C ILE A 7 -8.96 2.44 6.22
N THR A 8 -10.04 1.65 6.19
CA THR A 8 -11.37 2.13 6.61
C THR A 8 -11.52 2.29 8.11
N ALA A 9 -10.75 1.52 8.91
CA ALA A 9 -10.73 1.61 10.37
C ALA A 9 -9.78 2.69 10.90
N PHE A 10 -8.92 3.27 10.04
CA PHE A 10 -7.99 4.30 10.46
C PHE A 10 -8.71 5.63 10.74
N SER A 11 -8.30 6.33 11.80
CA SER A 11 -8.91 7.60 12.23
C SER A 11 -8.39 8.78 11.42
N TRP A 12 -8.97 9.02 10.25
CA TRP A 12 -8.57 10.08 9.31
C TRP A 12 -8.83 11.51 9.83
N GLY A 13 -9.69 11.69 10.84
CA GLY A 13 -10.07 13.01 11.36
C GLY A 13 -8.94 13.87 11.93
N ASN A 14 -7.78 13.28 12.19
CA ASN A 14 -6.58 13.97 12.69
C ASN A 14 -5.59 14.34 11.58
N TYR A 15 -5.94 14.08 10.33
CA TYR A 15 -5.10 14.30 9.16
C TYR A 15 -5.72 15.36 8.24
N SER A 16 -4.98 15.78 7.22
CA SER A 16 -5.49 16.70 6.19
C SER A 16 -6.78 16.16 5.56
N PRO A 17 -7.70 17.04 5.12
CA PRO A 17 -8.90 16.59 4.43
C PRO A 17 -8.58 15.63 3.28
N LEU A 18 -9.31 14.52 3.17
CA LEU A 18 -9.01 13.46 2.21
C LEU A 18 -8.91 13.95 0.77
N ASN A 19 -9.70 14.95 0.41
CA ASN A 19 -9.71 15.56 -0.93
C ASN A 19 -8.49 16.44 -1.26
N THR A 20 -7.56 16.60 -0.32
CA THR A 20 -6.30 17.32 -0.55
C THR A 20 -5.10 16.38 -0.61
N LEU A 21 -5.31 15.08 -0.36
CA LEU A 21 -4.23 14.11 -0.29
C LEU A 21 -3.77 13.67 -1.68
N LYS A 22 -2.44 13.51 -1.80
CA LYS A 22 -1.80 12.77 -2.88
C LYS A 22 -1.56 11.34 -2.43
N VAL A 23 -2.12 10.38 -3.13
CA VAL A 23 -2.09 8.95 -2.77
C VAL A 23 -1.41 8.14 -3.85
N LEU A 24 -0.50 7.24 -3.47
CA LEU A 24 0.13 6.28 -4.35
C LEU A 24 -0.38 4.88 -4.02
N ASP A 25 -1.05 4.22 -4.97
CA ASP A 25 -1.51 2.83 -4.85
C ASP A 25 -0.58 1.92 -5.66
N LEU A 26 0.36 1.26 -4.97
CA LEU A 26 1.40 0.42 -5.55
C LEU A 26 0.92 -1.01 -5.76
N ALA A 27 1.17 -1.55 -6.97
CA ALA A 27 0.66 -2.86 -7.40
C ALA A 27 -0.85 -2.94 -7.14
N CYS A 28 -1.56 -1.92 -7.64
CA CYS A 28 -2.94 -1.61 -7.26
C CYS A 28 -3.95 -2.69 -7.70
N GLY A 29 -3.59 -3.56 -8.65
CA GLY A 29 -4.48 -4.57 -9.22
C GLY A 29 -5.76 -3.94 -9.76
N SER A 30 -6.90 -4.22 -9.12
CA SER A 30 -8.19 -3.62 -9.49
C SER A 30 -8.37 -2.18 -8.99
N GLY A 31 -7.40 -1.60 -8.28
CA GLY A 31 -7.45 -0.24 -7.75
C GLY A 31 -8.39 -0.05 -6.54
N ARG A 32 -8.90 -1.10 -5.92
CA ARG A 32 -9.95 -1.04 -4.87
C ARG A 32 -9.58 -0.16 -3.66
N ASN A 33 -8.29 -0.11 -3.31
CA ASN A 33 -7.82 0.65 -2.16
C ASN A 33 -7.64 2.12 -2.50
N GLY A 34 -6.98 2.44 -3.62
CA GLY A 34 -6.87 3.80 -4.13
C GLY A 34 -8.22 4.41 -4.50
N ALA A 35 -9.15 3.63 -5.07
CA ALA A 35 -10.50 4.08 -5.39
C ALA A 35 -11.24 4.64 -4.17
N TRP A 36 -11.04 4.06 -2.98
CA TRP A 36 -11.62 4.59 -1.74
C TRP A 36 -11.23 6.05 -1.46
N PHE A 37 -9.98 6.42 -1.79
CA PHE A 37 -9.49 7.79 -1.68
C PHE A 37 -9.99 8.66 -2.82
N ALA A 38 -9.96 8.15 -4.07
CA ALA A 38 -10.42 8.86 -5.25
C ALA A 38 -11.90 9.23 -5.16
N GLU A 39 -12.77 8.35 -4.64
CA GLU A 39 -14.19 8.62 -4.33
C GLU A 39 -14.38 9.79 -3.35
N ARG A 40 -13.34 10.10 -2.56
CA ARG A 40 -13.33 11.20 -1.58
C ARG A 40 -12.58 12.43 -2.08
N GLY A 41 -12.24 12.45 -3.38
CA GLY A 41 -11.64 13.58 -4.06
C GLY A 41 -10.11 13.67 -3.94
N ALA A 42 -9.44 12.66 -3.41
CA ALA A 42 -7.98 12.60 -3.37
C ALA A 42 -7.40 12.46 -4.79
N ASP A 43 -6.19 12.98 -4.97
CA ASP A 43 -5.39 12.81 -6.17
C ASP A 43 -4.63 11.48 -6.08
N VAL A 44 -5.05 10.46 -6.84
CA VAL A 44 -4.49 9.10 -6.73
C VAL A 44 -3.69 8.74 -7.96
N THR A 45 -2.47 8.28 -7.75
CA THR A 45 -1.65 7.61 -8.76
C THR A 45 -1.73 6.10 -8.55
N PHE A 46 -2.36 5.39 -9.51
CA PHE A 46 -2.43 3.93 -9.52
C PHE A 46 -1.28 3.37 -10.35
N ILE A 47 -0.54 2.41 -9.79
CA ILE A 47 0.55 1.74 -10.52
C ILE A 47 0.33 0.23 -10.49
N ASP A 48 0.36 -0.38 -11.67
CA ASP A 48 0.40 -1.84 -11.81
C ASP A 48 1.10 -2.23 -13.12
N ARG A 49 1.67 -3.44 -13.16
CA ARG A 49 2.19 -4.01 -14.41
C ARG A 49 1.07 -4.48 -15.34
N ASN A 50 -0.10 -4.84 -14.76
CA ASN A 50 -1.30 -5.23 -15.50
C ASN A 50 -2.27 -4.05 -15.57
N ALA A 51 -2.46 -3.50 -16.76
CA ALA A 51 -3.35 -2.37 -17.00
C ALA A 51 -4.82 -2.76 -17.25
N GLU A 52 -5.22 -4.00 -17.00
CA GLU A 52 -6.58 -4.48 -17.31
C GLU A 52 -7.69 -3.67 -16.62
N ALA A 53 -7.45 -3.21 -15.39
CA ALA A 53 -8.41 -2.39 -14.65
C ALA A 53 -8.38 -0.89 -15.01
N PHE A 54 -7.37 -0.42 -15.72
CA PHE A 54 -7.14 1.01 -15.97
C PHE A 54 -8.25 1.69 -16.76
N PRO A 55 -8.87 1.09 -17.80
CA PRO A 55 -9.99 1.73 -18.49
C PRO A 55 -11.16 2.05 -17.55
N ALA A 56 -11.52 1.12 -16.67
CA ALA A 56 -12.60 1.33 -15.70
C ALA A 56 -12.24 2.36 -14.62
N LEU A 57 -10.99 2.38 -14.18
CA LEU A 57 -10.49 3.38 -13.22
C LEU A 57 -10.46 4.78 -13.86
N GLN A 58 -10.03 4.89 -15.13
CA GLN A 58 -10.00 6.18 -15.86
C GLN A 58 -11.41 6.74 -16.08
N GLU A 59 -12.37 5.87 -16.37
CA GLU A 59 -13.76 6.28 -16.52
C GLU A 59 -14.36 6.77 -15.19
N ALA A 60 -14.10 6.03 -14.10
CA ALA A 60 -14.63 6.36 -12.77
C ALA A 60 -13.93 7.58 -12.14
N PHE A 61 -12.64 7.73 -12.37
CA PHE A 61 -11.77 8.74 -11.73
C PHE A 61 -10.88 9.46 -12.75
N PRO A 62 -11.45 10.29 -13.64
CA PRO A 62 -10.70 10.93 -14.72
C PRO A 62 -9.62 11.92 -14.24
N HIS A 63 -9.66 12.33 -12.98
CA HIS A 63 -8.68 13.19 -12.33
C HIS A 63 -7.46 12.45 -11.77
N CYS A 64 -7.49 11.10 -11.75
CA CYS A 64 -6.42 10.29 -11.20
C CYS A 64 -5.43 9.84 -12.28
N ASP A 65 -4.19 9.60 -11.88
CA ASP A 65 -3.14 9.11 -12.76
C ASP A 65 -3.11 7.57 -12.79
N LEU A 66 -2.92 7.01 -13.98
CA LEU A 66 -2.78 5.58 -14.21
C LEU A 66 -1.44 5.30 -14.87
N LEU A 67 -0.57 4.57 -14.20
CA LEU A 67 0.78 4.29 -14.67
C LEU A 67 1.01 2.79 -14.79
N GLN A 68 1.12 2.30 -16.03
CA GLN A 68 1.55 0.93 -16.26
C GLN A 68 3.06 0.83 -16.11
N ALA A 69 3.53 0.13 -15.08
CA ALA A 69 4.95 -0.08 -14.82
C ALA A 69 5.19 -1.40 -14.11
N ASP A 70 6.27 -2.07 -14.50
CA ASP A 70 6.80 -3.23 -13.78
C ASP A 70 7.79 -2.74 -12.71
N LEU A 71 7.35 -2.78 -11.47
CA LEU A 71 8.12 -2.34 -10.30
C LEU A 71 9.29 -3.29 -9.96
N GLU A 72 9.38 -4.44 -10.62
CA GLU A 72 10.44 -5.45 -10.43
C GLU A 72 11.51 -5.39 -11.54
N SER A 73 11.29 -4.58 -12.58
CA SER A 73 12.19 -4.48 -13.74
C SER A 73 13.50 -3.70 -13.49
N GLY A 74 13.63 -3.05 -12.32
CA GLY A 74 14.77 -2.20 -11.98
C GLY A 74 14.69 -0.76 -12.49
N ALA A 75 13.83 -0.45 -13.45
CA ALA A 75 13.55 0.91 -13.92
C ALA A 75 12.32 1.48 -13.23
N LEU A 76 12.53 2.09 -12.05
CA LEU A 76 11.43 2.66 -11.27
C LEU A 76 11.00 4.03 -11.82
N PRO A 77 9.68 4.33 -11.83
CA PRO A 77 9.17 5.60 -12.31
C PRO A 77 9.66 6.76 -11.43
N ALA A 78 10.02 7.87 -12.10
CA ALA A 78 10.40 9.11 -11.43
C ALA A 78 9.13 9.81 -10.92
N LEU A 79 8.76 9.56 -9.67
CA LEU A 79 7.60 10.15 -9.01
C LEU A 79 8.02 11.07 -7.88
N GLY A 80 7.16 12.07 -7.60
CA GLY A 80 7.25 12.92 -6.42
C GLY A 80 6.99 12.18 -5.11
N GLN A 81 6.66 12.92 -4.08
CA GLN A 81 6.26 12.41 -2.77
C GLN A 81 4.74 12.44 -2.61
N PHE A 82 4.23 11.57 -1.75
CA PHE A 82 2.81 11.35 -1.51
C PHE A 82 2.49 11.44 -0.02
N ASP A 83 1.30 11.91 0.28
CA ASP A 83 0.78 11.95 1.65
C ASP A 83 0.39 10.57 2.16
N VAL A 84 0.02 9.66 1.24
CA VAL A 84 -0.30 8.27 1.55
C VAL A 84 0.29 7.34 0.50
N VAL A 85 0.97 6.29 0.95
CA VAL A 85 1.44 5.19 0.09
C VAL A 85 0.76 3.90 0.53
N LEU A 86 0.12 3.20 -0.40
CA LEU A 86 -0.62 1.97 -0.20
C LEU A 86 0.14 0.80 -0.83
N VAL A 87 0.35 -0.28 -0.06
CA VAL A 87 0.94 -1.53 -0.55
C VAL A 87 0.14 -2.70 0.03
N PHE A 88 -0.63 -3.40 -0.81
CA PHE A 88 -1.49 -4.48 -0.38
C PHE A 88 -1.28 -5.75 -1.19
N ASN A 89 -1.07 -6.88 -0.52
CA ASN A 89 -0.85 -8.19 -1.13
C ASN A 89 0.32 -8.24 -2.13
N TYR A 90 1.31 -7.39 -1.90
CA TYR A 90 2.50 -7.26 -2.74
C TYR A 90 3.76 -7.25 -1.88
N LEU A 91 4.79 -7.95 -2.29
CA LEU A 91 6.09 -7.98 -1.63
C LEU A 91 7.21 -8.05 -2.67
N HIS A 92 7.97 -6.96 -2.77
CA HIS A 92 9.22 -6.91 -3.50
C HIS A 92 10.24 -6.13 -2.66
N ARG A 93 11.13 -6.85 -1.99
CA ARG A 93 12.08 -6.29 -1.00
C ARG A 93 12.98 -5.19 -1.56
N PRO A 94 13.52 -5.29 -2.80
CA PRO A 94 14.30 -4.22 -3.41
C PRO A 94 13.54 -2.89 -3.57
N LEU A 95 12.20 -2.91 -3.58
CA LEU A 95 11.38 -1.70 -3.70
C LEU A 95 11.21 -0.93 -2.39
N MET A 96 11.44 -1.56 -1.23
CA MET A 96 11.15 -0.97 0.08
C MET A 96 11.87 0.36 0.35
N PRO A 97 13.16 0.55 -0.01
CA PRO A 97 13.82 1.85 0.12
C PRO A 97 13.18 2.93 -0.74
N TRP A 98 12.75 2.59 -1.96
CA TRP A 98 12.07 3.52 -2.85
C TRP A 98 10.68 3.90 -2.30
N ILE A 99 9.92 2.96 -1.73
CA ILE A 99 8.65 3.25 -1.06
C ILE A 99 8.83 4.30 0.02
N THR A 100 9.87 4.15 0.86
CA THR A 100 10.16 5.11 1.92
C THR A 100 10.43 6.51 1.37
N GLN A 101 11.17 6.62 0.25
CA GLN A 101 11.46 7.91 -0.41
C GLN A 101 10.22 8.57 -1.04
N ARG A 102 9.16 7.81 -1.29
CA ARG A 102 7.88 8.35 -1.84
C ARG A 102 7.00 8.96 -0.77
N LEU A 103 7.31 8.80 0.52
CA LEU A 103 6.55 9.44 1.59
C LEU A 103 6.94 10.91 1.77
N ALA A 104 5.97 11.80 1.68
CA ALA A 104 6.13 13.20 2.08
C ALA A 104 6.43 13.31 3.58
N ALA A 105 6.89 14.46 4.03
CA ALA A 105 6.97 14.76 5.47
C ALA A 105 5.57 14.65 6.10
N GLY A 106 5.42 13.88 7.16
CA GLY A 106 4.12 13.55 7.77
C GLY A 106 3.31 12.49 7.03
N GLY A 107 3.78 12.02 5.87
CA GLY A 107 3.09 11.03 5.03
C GLY A 107 2.97 9.66 5.68
N LEU A 108 1.94 8.91 5.29
CA LEU A 108 1.56 7.63 5.86
C LEU A 108 1.83 6.47 4.89
N LEU A 109 2.44 5.42 5.39
CA LEU A 109 2.55 4.12 4.72
C LEU A 109 1.49 3.18 5.29
N PHE A 110 0.66 2.60 4.42
CA PHE A 110 -0.20 1.46 4.71
C PHE A 110 0.35 0.24 3.98
N TYR A 111 0.88 -0.71 4.72
CA TYR A 111 1.43 -1.94 4.17
C TYR A 111 0.73 -3.16 4.77
N GLU A 112 0.12 -4.00 3.94
CA GLU A 112 -0.48 -5.26 4.35
C GLU A 112 -0.14 -6.34 3.32
N THR A 113 0.56 -7.40 3.75
CA THR A 113 0.79 -8.56 2.90
C THR A 113 0.96 -9.83 3.71
N PHE A 114 1.11 -10.96 3.02
CA PHE A 114 1.16 -12.29 3.63
C PHE A 114 2.47 -12.52 4.37
N ASN A 115 2.39 -13.22 5.52
CA ASN A 115 3.54 -13.70 6.28
C ASN A 115 3.78 -15.22 6.05
N ARG A 116 4.85 -15.76 6.63
CA ARG A 116 5.25 -17.15 6.45
C ARG A 116 4.21 -18.18 6.86
N ALA A 117 3.37 -17.87 7.85
CA ALA A 117 2.34 -18.79 8.32
C ALA A 117 1.25 -19.04 7.24
N GLN A 118 1.11 -18.14 6.26
CA GLN A 118 0.20 -18.31 5.14
C GLN A 118 0.46 -19.59 4.35
N ALA A 119 1.71 -20.04 4.22
CA ALA A 119 2.06 -21.26 3.49
C ALA A 119 1.33 -22.50 4.01
N ALA A 120 0.98 -22.54 5.28
CA ALA A 120 0.20 -23.64 5.87
C ALA A 120 -1.29 -23.58 5.54
N LEU A 121 -1.80 -22.40 5.12
CA LEU A 121 -3.20 -22.18 4.75
C LEU A 121 -3.43 -22.31 3.23
N GLY A 122 -2.38 -22.12 2.41
CA GLY A 122 -2.49 -22.18 0.95
C GLY A 122 -1.62 -21.15 0.25
N LYS A 123 -2.13 -20.55 -0.82
CA LYS A 123 -1.41 -19.54 -1.61
C LYS A 123 -1.51 -18.13 -0.99
N PRO A 124 -0.47 -17.29 -1.13
CA PRO A 124 0.85 -17.63 -1.65
C PRO A 124 1.61 -18.55 -0.69
N SER A 125 2.40 -19.47 -1.24
CA SER A 125 3.22 -20.41 -0.46
C SER A 125 4.73 -20.30 -0.75
N ASN A 126 5.11 -19.58 -1.81
CA ASN A 126 6.52 -19.31 -2.10
C ASN A 126 7.09 -18.36 -1.04
N PRO A 127 8.17 -18.73 -0.32
CA PRO A 127 8.80 -17.92 0.72
C PRO A 127 9.21 -16.52 0.28
N GLU A 128 9.53 -16.32 -1.01
CA GLU A 128 9.89 -15.00 -1.56
C GLU A 128 8.74 -13.98 -1.48
N PHE A 129 7.49 -14.46 -1.47
CA PHE A 129 6.29 -13.62 -1.35
C PHE A 129 5.71 -13.55 0.06
N LEU A 130 6.45 -14.08 1.05
CA LEU A 130 6.02 -14.15 2.43
C LEU A 130 6.98 -13.38 3.34
N LEU A 131 6.44 -12.48 4.15
CA LEU A 131 7.20 -11.75 5.16
C LEU A 131 7.72 -12.68 6.24
N GLN A 132 8.92 -12.40 6.73
CA GLN A 132 9.45 -12.96 7.95
C GLN A 132 8.81 -12.29 9.17
N GLU A 133 8.98 -12.88 10.35
CA GLU A 133 8.51 -12.30 11.60
C GLU A 133 9.06 -10.88 11.80
N ALA A 134 8.17 -9.96 12.12
CA ALA A 134 8.47 -8.54 12.34
C ALA A 134 9.21 -7.83 11.18
N GLU A 135 9.24 -8.39 9.97
CA GLU A 135 10.03 -7.84 8.85
C GLU A 135 9.62 -6.41 8.50
N LEU A 136 8.32 -6.08 8.51
CA LEU A 136 7.88 -4.70 8.24
C LEU A 136 8.37 -3.71 9.28
N LEU A 137 8.38 -4.09 10.57
CA LEU A 137 8.91 -3.23 11.64
C LEU A 137 10.40 -2.95 11.46
N HIS A 138 11.18 -3.97 11.15
CA HIS A 138 12.62 -3.83 10.95
C HIS A 138 12.95 -3.03 9.70
N THR A 139 12.24 -3.29 8.61
CA THR A 139 12.47 -2.62 7.32
C THR A 139 12.14 -1.13 7.39
N PHE A 140 11.04 -0.79 8.03
CA PHE A 140 10.55 0.59 8.14
C PHE A 140 10.85 1.23 9.51
N ALA A 141 11.88 0.76 10.22
CA ALA A 141 12.26 1.23 11.57
C ALA A 141 12.58 2.73 11.67
N LYS A 142 12.87 3.40 10.54
CA LYS A 142 13.05 4.86 10.48
C LYS A 142 11.74 5.64 10.50
N LEU A 143 10.63 4.99 10.21
CA LEU A 143 9.30 5.59 10.29
C LEU A 143 8.73 5.39 11.70
N GLU A 144 7.88 6.30 12.12
CA GLU A 144 7.11 6.15 13.35
C GLU A 144 6.00 5.12 13.15
N THR A 145 6.05 4.01 13.87
CA THR A 145 5.00 2.99 13.83
C THR A 145 3.74 3.47 14.55
N LEU A 146 2.62 3.58 13.83
CA LEU A 146 1.32 3.94 14.37
C LEU A 146 0.44 2.71 14.64
N HIS A 147 0.60 1.66 13.84
CA HIS A 147 -0.10 0.39 13.99
C HIS A 147 0.78 -0.75 13.48
N TYR A 148 0.81 -1.84 14.21
CA TYR A 148 1.38 -3.09 13.75
C TYR A 148 0.55 -4.26 14.24
N PHE A 149 0.32 -5.21 13.34
CA PHE A 149 -0.31 -6.48 13.64
C PHE A 149 0.34 -7.57 12.78
N GLU A 150 0.54 -8.74 13.35
CA GLU A 150 0.96 -9.93 12.61
C GLU A 150 0.19 -11.14 13.11
N GLY A 151 -0.47 -11.86 12.19
CA GLY A 151 -1.28 -13.02 12.55
C GLY A 151 -2.44 -13.26 11.62
N LYS A 152 -3.42 -14.00 12.13
CA LYS A 152 -4.59 -14.45 11.38
C LYS A 152 -5.63 -13.33 11.22
N LEU A 153 -5.98 -13.05 9.97
CA LEU A 153 -7.09 -12.20 9.57
C LEU A 153 -8.15 -13.03 8.85
N ILE A 154 -9.38 -12.58 8.88
CA ILE A 154 -10.47 -13.16 8.10
C ILE A 154 -10.76 -12.22 6.92
N ASN A 155 -10.65 -12.72 5.71
CA ASN A 155 -10.96 -11.93 4.53
C ASN A 155 -12.49 -11.80 4.30
N ASN A 156 -12.87 -11.01 3.31
CA ASN A 156 -14.29 -10.74 2.99
C ASN A 156 -15.09 -12.00 2.54
N ASN A 157 -14.39 -13.09 2.22
CA ASN A 157 -15.00 -14.37 1.87
C ASN A 157 -15.03 -15.35 3.07
N ALA A 158 -14.88 -14.83 4.29
CA ALA A 158 -14.81 -15.59 5.54
C ALA A 158 -13.65 -16.63 5.58
N GLN A 159 -12.58 -16.40 4.80
CA GLN A 159 -11.44 -17.30 4.77
C GLN A 159 -10.28 -16.76 5.59
N PRO A 160 -9.57 -17.60 6.36
CA PRO A 160 -8.41 -17.19 7.12
C PRO A 160 -7.24 -16.88 6.19
N GLN A 161 -6.51 -15.82 6.53
CA GLN A 161 -5.26 -15.41 5.91
C GLN A 161 -4.26 -15.04 7.00
N GLU A 162 -3.01 -15.42 6.83
CA GLU A 162 -1.93 -15.02 7.74
C GLU A 162 -1.16 -13.84 7.13
N LYS A 163 -1.21 -12.69 7.79
CA LYS A 163 -0.67 -11.43 7.27
C LYS A 163 0.06 -10.63 8.33
N ALA A 164 0.89 -9.71 7.88
CA ALA A 164 1.36 -8.59 8.67
C ALA A 164 0.76 -7.29 8.14
N GLN A 165 0.44 -6.38 9.06
CA GLN A 165 -0.07 -5.02 8.81
C GLN A 165 0.83 -4.00 9.48
N LEU A 166 1.16 -2.94 8.76
CA LEU A 166 1.88 -1.78 9.27
C LEU A 166 1.18 -0.51 8.81
N ILE A 167 0.93 0.42 9.76
CA ILE A 167 0.74 1.83 9.45
C ILE A 167 1.91 2.57 10.08
N ALA A 168 2.65 3.30 9.27
CA ALA A 168 3.80 4.06 9.73
C ALA A 168 3.79 5.47 9.15
N ARG A 169 4.34 6.43 9.90
CA ARG A 169 4.41 7.83 9.52
C ARG A 169 5.85 8.28 9.29
N ASN A 170 6.08 9.03 8.24
CA ASN A 170 7.33 9.75 8.04
C ASN A 170 7.32 11.03 8.90
N SER A 171 7.74 10.94 10.16
CA SER A 171 7.73 12.06 11.13
C SER A 171 8.83 13.09 10.86
N ALA A 172 9.89 12.74 10.15
CA ALA A 172 10.92 13.65 9.69
C ALA A 172 10.84 13.74 8.17
N GLY A 173 10.80 14.93 7.60
CA GLY A 173 11.20 15.07 6.21
C GLY A 173 12.63 14.54 6.12
N PHE A 174 12.91 13.58 5.23
CA PHE A 174 14.30 13.21 4.96
C PHE A 174 15.00 14.46 4.44
N SER A 175 15.80 15.08 5.30
CA SER A 175 16.82 16.05 4.84
C SER A 175 17.85 15.22 4.09
N ASP A 176 18.04 15.52 2.80
CA ASP A 176 19.12 14.99 1.98
C ASP A 176 20.50 15.31 2.59
#